data_a83cbe331265f8bda2443b7b2bd08bcd
#
_entry.id   a83cbe331265f8bda2443b7b2bd08bcd
#
_cell.length_a   1.000
_cell.length_b   1.000
_cell.length_c   1.000
_cell.angle_alpha   90.00
_cell.angle_beta   90.00
_cell.angle_gamma   90.00
#
_symmetry.space_group_name_H-M   'P 1'
#
loop_
_entity.id
_entity.type
_entity.pdbx_description
1 polymer ?
#
loop_
_entity_poly.entity_id
_entity_poly.type
_entity_poly.pdbx_seq_one_letter_code
_entity_poly.pdbx_strand_id
1 'polypeptide(L)'
;MTVVQLDPAVPLDRFADHLDGVDVRVVRAYAGEHPGPADRLEGLVVLGGNMSAHDEHEPGIPETRALLADAVRAGVPTLGICLGAQLLAVATGGRVDVAAPPGREAGVVDVRWRPEAATDPLVGALAADAERTATRSTPMPTMHADAVVDLPRHAAWLAASRTYPYQAFRVGDAAWGLQFHPEASPELMDAWSADAGDSADERAAIAAAVRGVDEQVRADGARLAATFAGLVAVRAAERTPV
;
A
#
# COMPACT_ATOMS: atom_id res chain seq x y z
N MET A 1 -15.63 2.20 -5.46
CA MET A 1 -14.24 2.38 -4.95
C MET A 1 -13.41 3.17 -5.95
N THR A 2 -12.62 4.15 -5.52
CA THR A 2 -11.74 4.94 -6.38
C THR A 2 -10.29 4.54 -6.16
N VAL A 3 -9.56 4.30 -7.25
CA VAL A 3 -8.13 3.97 -7.25
C VAL A 3 -7.38 5.11 -7.92
N VAL A 4 -6.41 5.71 -7.23
CA VAL A 4 -5.51 6.72 -7.79
C VAL A 4 -4.24 6.04 -8.23
N GLN A 5 -3.97 6.09 -9.52
CA GLN A 5 -2.73 5.62 -10.14
C GLN A 5 -1.83 6.83 -10.41
N LEU A 6 -0.67 6.86 -9.75
CA LEU A 6 0.31 7.94 -9.82
C LEU A 6 1.36 7.72 -10.91
N ASP A 7 1.60 6.46 -11.26
CA ASP A 7 2.63 6.05 -12.21
C ASP A 7 2.04 5.02 -13.19
N PRO A 8 2.18 5.20 -14.51
CA PRO A 8 1.69 4.23 -15.49
C PRO A 8 2.36 2.85 -15.35
N ALA A 9 3.59 2.79 -14.80
CA ALA A 9 4.30 1.54 -14.55
C ALA A 9 3.81 0.80 -13.29
N VAL A 10 2.93 1.40 -12.47
CA VAL A 10 2.42 0.82 -11.22
C VAL A 10 0.90 0.69 -11.29
N PRO A 11 0.38 -0.32 -12.02
CA PRO A 11 -1.05 -0.60 -12.13
C PRO A 11 -1.60 -1.31 -10.89
N LEU A 12 -2.92 -1.55 -10.86
CA LEU A 12 -3.59 -2.40 -9.86
C LEU A 12 -3.10 -3.85 -9.86
N ASP A 13 -2.57 -4.32 -11.00
CA ASP A 13 -2.10 -5.70 -11.21
C ASP A 13 -3.14 -6.71 -10.65
N ARG A 14 -2.75 -7.61 -9.76
CA ARG A 14 -3.62 -8.65 -9.18
C ARG A 14 -4.82 -8.11 -8.41
N PHE A 15 -4.72 -6.89 -7.88
CA PHE A 15 -5.89 -6.29 -7.22
C PHE A 15 -7.05 -6.04 -8.19
N ALA A 16 -6.78 -5.93 -9.51
CA ALA A 16 -7.84 -5.87 -10.51
C ALA A 16 -8.72 -7.13 -10.48
N ASP A 17 -8.09 -8.32 -10.39
CA ASP A 17 -8.79 -9.59 -10.29
C ASP A 17 -9.38 -9.82 -8.90
N HIS A 18 -8.65 -9.42 -7.84
CA HIS A 18 -9.09 -9.62 -6.45
C HIS A 18 -10.28 -8.71 -6.06
N LEU A 19 -10.51 -7.63 -6.80
CA LEU A 19 -11.64 -6.71 -6.64
C LEU A 19 -12.74 -6.97 -7.67
N ASP A 20 -12.74 -8.14 -8.34
CA ASP A 20 -13.83 -8.51 -9.25
C ASP A 20 -15.17 -8.45 -8.52
N GLY A 21 -16.18 -7.86 -9.18
CA GLY A 21 -17.51 -7.59 -8.59
C GLY A 21 -17.59 -6.29 -7.75
N VAL A 22 -16.49 -5.57 -7.56
CA VAL A 22 -16.47 -4.22 -6.98
C VAL A 22 -16.47 -3.19 -8.11
N ASP A 23 -17.32 -2.16 -8.02
CA ASP A 23 -17.27 -1.04 -8.97
C ASP A 23 -15.99 -0.21 -8.70
N VAL A 24 -14.96 -0.45 -9.52
CA VAL A 24 -13.64 0.19 -9.41
C VAL A 24 -13.47 1.24 -10.50
N ARG A 25 -13.25 2.49 -10.09
CA ARG A 25 -12.87 3.59 -10.96
C ARG A 25 -11.38 3.89 -10.80
N VAL A 26 -10.56 3.62 -11.81
CA VAL A 26 -9.16 4.02 -11.86
C VAL A 26 -9.04 5.45 -12.36
N VAL A 27 -8.36 6.29 -11.58
CA VAL A 27 -8.05 7.70 -11.88
C VAL A 27 -6.55 7.79 -12.17
N ARG A 28 -6.19 8.14 -13.38
CA ARG A 28 -4.81 8.28 -13.86
C ARG A 28 -4.30 9.67 -13.52
N ALA A 29 -3.86 9.86 -12.26
CA ALA A 29 -3.40 11.17 -11.79
C ALA A 29 -2.16 11.66 -12.56
N TYR A 30 -1.29 10.75 -13.00
CA TYR A 30 -0.15 11.05 -13.89
C TYR A 30 -0.57 11.67 -15.23
N ALA A 31 -1.81 11.45 -15.66
CA ALA A 31 -2.39 12.00 -16.90
C ALA A 31 -3.31 13.21 -16.63
N GLY A 32 -3.31 13.75 -15.40
CA GLY A 32 -4.13 14.91 -15.02
C GLY A 32 -5.59 14.58 -14.73
N GLU A 33 -5.96 13.30 -14.56
CA GLU A 33 -7.30 12.94 -14.11
C GLU A 33 -7.44 13.23 -12.61
N HIS A 34 -8.64 13.61 -12.17
CA HIS A 34 -8.93 13.95 -10.78
C HIS A 34 -9.97 13.00 -10.16
N PRO A 35 -9.75 12.50 -8.94
CA PRO A 35 -10.68 11.61 -8.26
C PRO A 35 -11.98 12.30 -7.79
N GLY A 36 -11.96 13.61 -7.68
CA GLY A 36 -13.00 14.40 -7.05
C GLY A 36 -12.78 14.60 -5.55
N PRO A 37 -13.71 15.27 -4.86
CA PRO A 37 -13.57 15.58 -3.44
C PRO A 37 -13.76 14.32 -2.57
N ALA A 38 -13.00 14.25 -1.48
CA ALA A 38 -12.94 13.08 -0.59
C ALA A 38 -14.30 12.68 0.01
N ASP A 39 -15.15 13.63 0.31
CA ASP A 39 -16.47 13.41 0.91
C ASP A 39 -17.45 12.66 -0.01
N ARG A 40 -17.15 12.58 -1.31
CA ARG A 40 -17.91 11.82 -2.30
C ARG A 40 -17.36 10.41 -2.54
N LEU A 41 -16.21 10.09 -1.98
CA LEU A 41 -15.61 8.77 -2.13
C LEU A 41 -16.21 7.79 -1.12
N GLU A 42 -16.51 6.57 -1.58
CA GLU A 42 -16.89 5.46 -0.72
C GLU A 42 -15.66 4.78 -0.12
N GLY A 43 -14.60 4.61 -0.94
CA GLY A 43 -13.31 4.07 -0.57
C GLY A 43 -12.23 4.55 -1.53
N LEU A 44 -11.00 4.67 -1.03
CA LEU A 44 -9.85 5.20 -1.74
C LEU A 44 -8.66 4.23 -1.66
N VAL A 45 -8.10 3.86 -2.81
CA VAL A 45 -6.80 3.20 -2.91
C VAL A 45 -5.83 4.15 -3.60
N VAL A 46 -4.63 4.34 -3.06
CA VAL A 46 -3.55 5.10 -3.70
C VAL A 46 -2.39 4.14 -3.94
N LEU A 47 -2.07 3.93 -5.21
CA LEU A 47 -1.01 3.02 -5.63
C LEU A 47 0.38 3.61 -5.42
N GLY A 48 1.39 2.79 -5.70
CA GLY A 48 2.79 3.16 -5.70
C GLY A 48 3.21 4.07 -6.87
N GLY A 49 4.50 4.31 -6.97
CA GLY A 49 5.15 5.08 -8.03
C GLY A 49 6.62 5.31 -7.73
N ASN A 50 7.37 5.74 -8.75
CA ASN A 50 8.80 6.01 -8.67
C ASN A 50 9.15 7.43 -8.18
N MET A 51 8.13 8.29 -7.99
CA MET A 51 8.30 9.66 -7.53
C MET A 51 8.47 9.71 -6.01
N SER A 52 8.95 10.83 -5.49
CA SER A 52 9.00 11.07 -4.04
C SER A 52 7.66 11.59 -3.51
N ALA A 53 7.34 11.24 -2.27
CA ALA A 53 6.19 11.81 -1.55
C ALA A 53 6.33 13.33 -1.31
N HIS A 54 7.51 13.90 -1.55
CA HIS A 54 7.83 15.32 -1.41
C HIS A 54 7.84 16.10 -2.73
N ASP A 55 7.59 15.42 -3.86
CA ASP A 55 7.57 16.10 -5.15
C ASP A 55 6.40 17.08 -5.24
N GLU A 56 6.72 18.35 -5.47
CA GLU A 56 5.72 19.42 -5.58
C GLU A 56 5.35 19.74 -7.03
N HIS A 57 6.10 19.18 -7.99
CA HIS A 57 5.94 19.46 -9.43
C HIS A 57 5.49 18.25 -10.24
N GLU A 58 5.50 17.06 -9.64
CA GLU A 58 5.03 15.86 -10.31
C GLU A 58 3.50 15.81 -10.35
N PRO A 59 2.91 15.58 -11.53
CA PRO A 59 1.46 15.52 -11.68
C PRO A 59 0.81 14.53 -10.73
N GLY A 60 -0.20 15.01 -10.00
CA GLY A 60 -1.00 14.20 -9.08
C GLY A 60 -0.41 14.02 -7.68
N ILE A 61 0.88 14.32 -7.42
CA ILE A 61 1.47 14.13 -6.08
C ILE A 61 0.90 15.11 -5.05
N PRO A 62 0.95 16.46 -5.25
CA PRO A 62 0.39 17.39 -4.29
C PRO A 62 -1.12 17.21 -4.09
N GLU A 63 -1.87 16.97 -5.17
CA GLU A 63 -3.32 16.78 -5.14
C GLU A 63 -3.70 15.50 -4.40
N THR A 64 -2.97 14.41 -4.62
CA THR A 64 -3.21 13.13 -3.92
C THR A 64 -2.87 13.26 -2.44
N ARG A 65 -1.80 13.96 -2.08
CA ARG A 65 -1.46 14.24 -0.69
C ARG A 65 -2.57 15.03 0.01
N ALA A 66 -3.10 16.07 -0.63
CA ALA A 66 -4.25 16.83 -0.11
C ALA A 66 -5.51 15.96 0.00
N LEU A 67 -5.81 15.14 -1.01
CA LEU A 67 -6.92 14.19 -1.00
C LEU A 67 -6.82 13.20 0.16
N LEU A 68 -5.63 12.66 0.44
CA LEU A 68 -5.41 11.73 1.54
C LEU A 68 -5.70 12.37 2.90
N ALA A 69 -5.24 13.62 3.12
CA ALA A 69 -5.56 14.36 4.33
C ALA A 69 -7.07 14.56 4.49
N ASP A 70 -7.77 14.89 3.40
CA ASP A 70 -9.21 15.06 3.39
C ASP A 70 -9.96 13.75 3.61
N ALA A 71 -9.51 12.66 3.00
CA ALA A 71 -10.10 11.33 3.14
C ALA A 71 -10.00 10.83 4.59
N VAL A 72 -8.84 11.01 5.23
CA VAL A 72 -8.67 10.67 6.66
C VAL A 72 -9.62 11.49 7.53
N ARG A 73 -9.72 12.81 7.31
CA ARG A 73 -10.64 13.67 8.07
C ARG A 73 -12.11 13.29 7.86
N ALA A 74 -12.48 12.84 6.67
CA ALA A 74 -13.83 12.40 6.32
C ALA A 74 -14.12 10.94 6.72
N GLY A 75 -13.14 10.23 7.31
CA GLY A 75 -13.25 8.82 7.68
C GLY A 75 -13.46 7.91 6.45
N VAL A 76 -12.94 8.26 5.27
CA VAL A 76 -13.03 7.40 4.08
C VAL A 76 -12.09 6.22 4.25
N PRO A 77 -12.55 4.95 4.11
CA PRO A 77 -11.64 3.82 4.05
C PRO A 77 -10.58 4.05 2.97
N THR A 78 -9.34 4.10 3.41
CA THR A 78 -8.21 4.49 2.56
C THR A 78 -7.09 3.48 2.68
N LEU A 79 -6.55 3.04 1.54
CA LEU A 79 -5.40 2.15 1.44
C LEU A 79 -4.33 2.82 0.58
N GLY A 80 -3.20 3.17 1.18
CA GLY A 80 -1.99 3.60 0.48
C GLY A 80 -0.99 2.46 0.35
N ILE A 81 -0.45 2.24 -0.84
CA ILE A 81 0.55 1.21 -1.13
C ILE A 81 1.84 1.89 -1.57
N CYS A 82 2.98 1.54 -0.97
CA CYS A 82 4.31 2.05 -1.25
C CYS A 82 4.35 3.59 -1.24
N LEU A 83 4.47 4.27 -2.38
CA LEU A 83 4.36 5.73 -2.45
C LEU A 83 3.04 6.25 -1.88
N GLY A 84 1.92 5.54 -2.10
CA GLY A 84 0.64 5.88 -1.50
C GLY A 84 0.66 5.85 0.04
N ALA A 85 1.39 4.91 0.65
CA ALA A 85 1.60 4.87 2.10
C ALA A 85 2.48 6.02 2.58
N GLN A 86 3.52 6.35 1.83
CA GLN A 86 4.40 7.48 2.12
C GLN A 86 3.66 8.81 2.05
N LEU A 87 2.82 9.00 1.01
CA LEU A 87 1.95 10.17 0.87
C LEU A 87 0.94 10.27 2.03
N LEU A 88 0.35 9.15 2.45
CA LEU A 88 -0.55 9.10 3.60
C LEU A 88 0.17 9.53 4.88
N ALA A 89 1.39 9.05 5.10
CA ALA A 89 2.19 9.44 6.27
C ALA A 89 2.47 10.96 6.25
N VAL A 90 2.95 11.51 5.13
CA VAL A 90 3.24 12.95 5.00
C VAL A 90 1.96 13.78 5.16
N ALA A 91 0.86 13.39 4.50
CA ALA A 91 -0.43 14.08 4.55
C ALA A 91 -1.01 14.19 5.96
N THR A 92 -0.62 13.30 6.85
CA THR A 92 -1.16 13.21 8.22
C THR A 92 -0.13 13.57 9.31
N GLY A 93 1.02 14.12 8.91
CA GLY A 93 2.03 14.68 9.81
C GLY A 93 3.12 13.71 10.24
N GLY A 94 3.29 12.59 9.52
CA GLY A 94 4.47 11.73 9.59
C GLY A 94 5.63 12.27 8.74
N ARG A 95 6.73 11.52 8.71
CA ARG A 95 7.92 11.88 7.94
C ARG A 95 8.40 10.72 7.07
N VAL A 96 8.78 11.07 5.85
CA VAL A 96 9.40 10.18 4.88
C VAL A 96 10.81 10.70 4.60
N ASP A 97 11.79 9.81 4.62
CA ASP A 97 13.14 10.13 4.15
C ASP A 97 13.33 9.57 2.73
N VAL A 98 13.87 10.42 1.85
CA VAL A 98 14.27 10.05 0.49
C VAL A 98 15.57 9.27 0.58
N ALA A 99 15.70 8.18 -0.16
CA ALA A 99 16.83 7.26 -0.10
C ALA A 99 17.20 6.93 1.36
N ALA A 100 16.21 6.52 2.14
CA ALA A 100 16.32 6.31 3.58
C ALA A 100 17.42 5.26 3.91
N PRO A 101 18.30 5.51 4.92
CA PRO A 101 19.19 4.47 5.39
C PRO A 101 18.38 3.35 6.07
N PRO A 102 18.77 2.07 5.92
CA PRO A 102 20.05 1.56 5.40
C PRO A 102 20.11 1.35 3.88
N GLY A 103 19.10 1.75 3.10
CA GLY A 103 19.09 1.66 1.65
C GLY A 103 17.89 0.91 1.08
N ARG A 104 17.93 0.67 -0.22
CA ARG A 104 16.85 0.05 -0.97
C ARG A 104 16.48 -1.34 -0.43
N GLU A 105 15.19 -1.58 -0.30
CA GLU A 105 14.59 -2.88 -0.02
C GLU A 105 13.89 -3.37 -1.30
N ALA A 106 14.33 -4.52 -1.85
CA ALA A 106 13.80 -5.06 -3.10
C ALA A 106 13.73 -6.59 -3.04
N GLY A 107 12.69 -7.15 -3.67
CA GLY A 107 12.42 -8.59 -3.69
C GLY A 107 11.33 -8.98 -2.72
N VAL A 108 11.64 -9.80 -1.71
CA VAL A 108 10.68 -10.26 -0.69
C VAL A 108 11.17 -9.86 0.69
N VAL A 109 10.28 -9.30 1.48
CA VAL A 109 10.50 -9.01 2.90
C VAL A 109 9.61 -9.87 3.78
N ASP A 110 10.15 -10.24 4.94
CA ASP A 110 9.40 -10.85 6.03
C ASP A 110 8.69 -9.75 6.83
N VAL A 111 7.41 -9.54 6.55
CA VAL A 111 6.56 -8.59 7.30
C VAL A 111 6.24 -9.21 8.66
N ARG A 112 6.74 -8.59 9.73
CA ARG A 112 6.52 -8.99 11.13
C ARG A 112 5.46 -8.12 11.75
N TRP A 113 4.34 -8.71 12.07
CA TRP A 113 3.20 -8.02 12.64
C TRP A 113 3.47 -7.64 14.11
N ARG A 114 3.00 -6.46 14.48
CA ARG A 114 3.02 -5.96 15.85
C ARG A 114 1.80 -6.48 16.62
N PRO A 115 1.81 -6.48 17.95
CA PRO A 115 0.63 -6.87 18.73
C PRO A 115 -0.64 -6.10 18.38
N GLU A 116 -0.49 -4.83 17.98
CA GLU A 116 -1.58 -3.96 17.57
C GLU A 116 -2.28 -4.44 16.28
N ALA A 117 -1.58 -5.20 15.44
CA ALA A 117 -2.16 -5.78 14.23
C ALA A 117 -3.17 -6.88 14.51
N ALA A 118 -3.08 -7.59 15.64
CA ALA A 118 -3.94 -8.75 15.94
C ALA A 118 -5.44 -8.44 15.95
N THR A 119 -5.82 -7.21 16.26
CA THR A 119 -7.21 -6.74 16.27
C THR A 119 -7.51 -5.70 15.19
N ASP A 120 -6.57 -5.47 14.30
CA ASP A 120 -6.73 -4.49 13.22
C ASP A 120 -7.74 -5.02 12.19
N PRO A 121 -8.72 -4.20 11.76
CA PRO A 121 -9.78 -4.65 10.88
C PRO A 121 -9.32 -5.04 9.47
N LEU A 122 -8.18 -4.51 8.99
CA LEU A 122 -7.66 -4.87 7.67
C LEU A 122 -6.66 -6.03 7.73
N VAL A 123 -5.68 -5.96 8.62
CA VAL A 123 -4.54 -6.87 8.60
C VAL A 123 -4.58 -7.96 9.68
N GLY A 124 -5.56 -7.93 10.57
CA GLY A 124 -5.63 -8.85 11.72
C GLY A 124 -5.64 -10.33 11.35
N ALA A 125 -6.29 -10.69 10.25
CA ALA A 125 -6.29 -12.08 9.76
C ALA A 125 -4.89 -12.53 9.29
N LEU A 126 -4.14 -11.67 8.61
CA LEU A 126 -2.76 -11.95 8.18
C LEU A 126 -1.83 -12.07 9.39
N ALA A 127 -1.99 -11.18 10.37
CA ALA A 127 -1.22 -11.24 11.62
C ALA A 127 -1.46 -12.55 12.37
N ALA A 128 -2.72 -13.00 12.47
CA ALA A 128 -3.09 -14.26 13.11
C ALA A 128 -2.53 -15.47 12.35
N ASP A 129 -2.49 -15.43 11.01
CA ASP A 129 -1.92 -16.51 10.20
C ASP A 129 -0.40 -16.56 10.37
N ALA A 130 0.27 -15.41 10.38
CA ALA A 130 1.72 -15.33 10.59
C ALA A 130 2.16 -15.95 11.92
N GLU A 131 1.38 -15.79 13.00
CA GLU A 131 1.69 -16.40 14.31
C GLU A 131 1.75 -17.94 14.26
N ARG A 132 1.15 -18.58 13.25
CA ARG A 132 1.17 -20.03 13.03
C ARG A 132 2.32 -20.48 12.14
N THR A 133 3.05 -19.58 11.52
CA THR A 133 4.23 -19.90 10.72
C THR A 133 5.48 -20.03 11.59
N ALA A 134 6.49 -20.77 11.11
CA ALA A 134 7.75 -20.92 11.82
C ALA A 134 8.54 -19.61 11.93
N THR A 135 8.38 -18.71 10.95
CA THR A 135 9.05 -17.41 10.90
C THR A 135 8.28 -16.32 11.66
N ARG A 136 7.01 -16.56 11.97
CA ARG A 136 6.06 -15.59 12.55
C ARG A 136 6.03 -14.29 11.75
N SER A 137 6.02 -14.44 10.43
CA SER A 137 6.02 -13.36 9.45
C SER A 137 5.20 -13.73 8.22
N THR A 138 4.81 -12.72 7.46
CA THR A 138 4.16 -12.86 6.17
C THR A 138 5.14 -12.39 5.09
N PRO A 139 5.55 -13.24 4.13
CA PRO A 139 6.41 -12.80 3.04
C PRO A 139 5.61 -11.92 2.07
N MET A 140 6.15 -10.75 1.73
CA MET A 140 5.53 -9.80 0.81
C MET A 140 6.56 -9.24 -0.18
N PRO A 141 6.16 -9.01 -1.45
CA PRO A 141 6.99 -8.29 -2.41
C PRO A 141 7.22 -6.85 -1.96
N THR A 142 8.40 -6.33 -2.23
CA THR A 142 8.76 -4.95 -1.92
C THR A 142 9.75 -4.40 -2.93
N MET A 143 9.64 -3.10 -3.21
CA MET A 143 10.61 -2.35 -4.00
C MET A 143 10.52 -0.87 -3.65
N HIS A 144 11.41 -0.39 -2.78
CA HIS A 144 11.46 1.01 -2.39
C HIS A 144 12.85 1.41 -1.90
N ALA A 145 13.17 2.70 -1.97
CA ALA A 145 14.34 3.33 -1.35
C ALA A 145 13.90 4.41 -0.36
N ASP A 146 12.81 5.11 -0.66
CA ASP A 146 12.17 6.05 0.26
C ASP A 146 11.38 5.27 1.30
N ALA A 147 11.35 5.76 2.54
CA ALA A 147 10.64 5.08 3.61
C ALA A 147 10.04 6.05 4.63
N VAL A 148 8.91 5.65 5.20
CA VAL A 148 8.37 6.32 6.39
C VAL A 148 9.34 6.09 7.55
N VAL A 149 9.79 7.18 8.19
CA VAL A 149 10.75 7.15 9.31
C VAL A 149 10.18 7.70 10.61
N ASP A 150 9.07 8.45 10.55
CA ASP A 150 8.24 8.81 11.70
C ASP A 150 6.77 8.64 11.33
N LEU A 151 6.03 7.93 12.17
CA LEU A 151 4.58 7.79 12.00
C LEU A 151 3.84 9.08 12.38
N PRO A 152 2.67 9.33 11.75
CA PRO A 152 1.75 10.35 12.21
C PRO A 152 1.37 10.16 13.68
N ARG A 153 1.06 11.26 14.37
CA ARG A 153 0.65 11.19 15.79
C ARG A 153 -0.59 10.29 15.94
N HIS A 154 -0.53 9.40 16.92
CA HIS A 154 -1.61 8.44 17.21
C HIS A 154 -1.86 7.39 16.12
N ALA A 155 -0.97 7.28 15.11
CA ALA A 155 -1.06 6.16 14.19
C ALA A 155 -0.75 4.83 14.91
N ALA A 156 -1.48 3.79 14.56
CA ALA A 156 -1.17 2.45 15.00
C ALA A 156 -0.02 1.88 14.17
N TRP A 157 1.06 1.47 14.83
CA TRP A 157 2.17 0.76 14.19
C TRP A 157 1.81 -0.72 14.06
N LEU A 158 1.62 -1.21 12.83
CA LEU A 158 1.08 -2.55 12.59
C LEU A 158 2.13 -3.58 12.20
N ALA A 159 3.18 -3.19 11.46
CA ALA A 159 4.20 -4.13 11.04
C ALA A 159 5.57 -3.49 10.79
N ALA A 160 6.61 -4.33 10.86
CA ALA A 160 7.99 -3.99 10.56
C ALA A 160 8.65 -5.07 9.69
N SER A 161 9.72 -4.72 8.95
CA SER A 161 10.70 -5.67 8.41
C SER A 161 11.97 -5.69 9.27
N ARG A 162 12.98 -6.41 8.83
CA ARG A 162 14.32 -6.34 9.47
C ARG A 162 15.01 -5.01 9.19
N THR A 163 14.70 -4.40 8.04
CA THR A 163 15.35 -3.20 7.52
C THR A 163 14.63 -1.94 7.97
N TYR A 164 13.29 -1.94 7.85
CA TYR A 164 12.47 -0.76 8.10
C TYR A 164 11.40 -1.01 9.15
N PRO A 165 11.22 -0.08 10.11
CA PRO A 165 10.26 -0.26 11.19
C PRO A 165 8.80 -0.12 10.76
N TYR A 166 8.50 0.64 9.72
CA TYR A 166 7.12 1.02 9.38
C TYR A 166 6.68 0.40 8.05
N GLN A 167 6.54 -0.93 8.03
CA GLN A 167 6.03 -1.68 6.87
C GLN A 167 4.51 -1.61 6.74
N ALA A 168 3.80 -1.45 7.86
CA ALA A 168 2.37 -1.18 7.87
C ALA A 168 1.98 -0.31 9.06
N PHE A 169 1.03 0.59 8.85
CA PHE A 169 0.47 1.47 9.88
C PHE A 169 -0.98 1.83 9.55
N ARG A 170 -1.72 2.30 10.57
CA ARG A 170 -3.07 2.85 10.38
C ARG A 170 -3.17 4.22 11.04
N VAL A 171 -3.77 5.16 10.31
CA VAL A 171 -4.09 6.51 10.76
C VAL A 171 -5.59 6.60 11.00
N GLY A 172 -5.98 7.08 12.19
CA GLY A 172 -7.39 7.09 12.57
C GLY A 172 -7.98 5.68 12.55
N ASP A 173 -9.25 5.57 12.15
CA ASP A 173 -9.97 4.29 12.21
C ASP A 173 -9.96 3.53 10.88
N ALA A 174 -9.70 4.22 9.75
CA ALA A 174 -9.97 3.66 8.44
C ALA A 174 -8.93 3.99 7.34
N ALA A 175 -7.71 4.43 7.68
CA ALA A 175 -6.69 4.72 6.69
C ALA A 175 -5.40 3.93 6.94
N TRP A 176 -5.06 3.03 6.03
CA TRP A 176 -3.90 2.15 6.13
C TRP A 176 -2.81 2.51 5.13
N GLY A 177 -1.56 2.46 5.57
CA GLY A 177 -0.38 2.51 4.72
C GLY A 177 0.36 1.18 4.77
N LEU A 178 0.65 0.62 3.59
CA LEU A 178 1.46 -0.59 3.39
C LEU A 178 2.67 -0.22 2.54
N GLN A 179 3.90 -0.41 3.06
CA GLN A 179 5.12 -0.13 2.29
C GLN A 179 5.41 -1.21 1.26
N PHE A 180 4.98 -2.44 1.52
CA PHE A 180 5.10 -3.59 0.62
C PHE A 180 3.96 -3.62 -0.40
N HIS A 181 4.08 -4.52 -1.40
CA HIS A 181 3.19 -4.61 -2.56
C HIS A 181 2.37 -5.91 -2.57
N PRO A 182 1.23 -5.99 -1.86
CA PRO A 182 0.40 -7.20 -1.84
C PRO A 182 -0.31 -7.45 -3.17
N GLU A 183 -0.34 -6.45 -4.05
CA GLU A 183 -0.93 -6.51 -5.39
C GLU A 183 0.03 -7.08 -6.43
N ALA A 184 1.37 -7.01 -6.20
CA ALA A 184 2.34 -7.21 -7.25
C ALA A 184 2.50 -8.67 -7.67
N SER A 185 2.43 -8.93 -8.98
CA SER A 185 2.80 -10.20 -9.60
C SER A 185 4.31 -10.33 -9.77
N PRO A 186 4.84 -11.56 -9.94
CA PRO A 186 6.24 -11.76 -10.30
C PRO A 186 6.66 -11.03 -11.58
N GLU A 187 5.75 -10.94 -12.55
CA GLU A 187 5.95 -10.25 -13.82
C GLU A 187 6.12 -8.75 -13.63
N LEU A 188 5.29 -8.15 -12.77
CA LEU A 188 5.37 -6.73 -12.45
C LEU A 188 6.66 -6.42 -11.68
N MET A 189 7.02 -7.27 -10.71
CA MET A 189 8.27 -7.11 -9.95
C MET A 189 9.52 -7.23 -10.85
N ASP A 190 9.52 -8.11 -11.85
CA ASP A 190 10.61 -8.20 -12.84
C ASP A 190 10.68 -6.95 -13.72
N ALA A 191 9.54 -6.41 -14.14
CA ALA A 191 9.48 -5.16 -14.90
C ALA A 191 10.06 -3.99 -14.09
N TRP A 192 9.65 -3.83 -12.83
CA TRP A 192 10.18 -2.77 -11.96
C TRP A 192 11.68 -2.93 -11.69
N SER A 193 12.17 -4.16 -11.52
CA SER A 193 13.59 -4.43 -11.35
C SER A 193 14.41 -4.07 -12.61
N ALA A 194 13.83 -4.30 -13.80
CA ALA A 194 14.43 -3.88 -15.05
C ALA A 194 14.50 -2.35 -15.18
N ASP A 195 13.40 -1.67 -14.86
CA ASP A 195 13.31 -0.19 -14.92
C ASP A 195 14.23 0.49 -13.89
N ALA A 196 14.45 -0.15 -12.73
CA ALA A 196 15.41 0.30 -11.73
C ALA A 196 16.88 0.12 -12.16
N GLY A 197 17.14 -0.55 -13.28
CA GLY A 197 18.49 -0.79 -13.81
C GLY A 197 19.25 -1.89 -13.07
N ASP A 198 18.56 -2.79 -12.40
CA ASP A 198 19.19 -3.94 -11.72
C ASP A 198 19.92 -4.83 -12.72
N SER A 199 21.06 -5.37 -12.32
CA SER A 199 21.83 -6.31 -13.12
C SER A 199 21.04 -7.61 -13.38
N ALA A 200 21.44 -8.37 -14.38
CA ALA A 200 20.78 -9.65 -14.72
C ALA A 200 20.75 -10.62 -13.52
N ASP A 201 21.81 -10.64 -12.72
CA ASP A 201 21.92 -11.51 -11.54
C ASP A 201 20.97 -11.05 -10.42
N GLU A 202 20.91 -9.75 -10.16
CA GLU A 202 19.98 -9.15 -9.18
C GLU A 202 18.52 -9.40 -9.59
N ARG A 203 18.17 -9.15 -10.83
CA ARG A 203 16.84 -9.45 -11.38
C ARG A 203 16.48 -10.93 -11.23
N ALA A 204 17.40 -11.82 -11.58
CA ALA A 204 17.17 -13.26 -11.42
C ALA A 204 16.93 -13.65 -9.96
N ALA A 205 17.69 -13.06 -9.02
CA ALA A 205 17.54 -13.31 -7.59
C ALA A 205 16.18 -12.78 -7.07
N ILE A 206 15.79 -11.55 -7.42
CA ILE A 206 14.49 -10.95 -7.06
C ILE A 206 13.35 -11.81 -7.63
N ALA A 207 13.39 -12.15 -8.90
CA ALA A 207 12.38 -12.95 -9.57
C ALA A 207 12.25 -14.35 -8.95
N ALA A 208 13.35 -14.98 -8.56
CA ALA A 208 13.34 -16.29 -7.89
C ALA A 208 12.70 -16.19 -6.49
N ALA A 209 13.06 -15.15 -5.72
CA ALA A 209 12.50 -14.92 -4.39
C ALA A 209 10.98 -14.68 -4.44
N VAL A 210 10.52 -13.82 -5.35
CA VAL A 210 9.08 -13.50 -5.50
C VAL A 210 8.31 -14.73 -5.96
N ARG A 211 8.79 -15.46 -6.96
CA ARG A 211 8.15 -16.72 -7.40
C ARG A 211 8.09 -17.78 -6.31
N GLY A 212 9.10 -17.83 -5.42
CA GLY A 212 9.14 -18.78 -4.31
C GLY A 212 8.02 -18.60 -3.29
N VAL A 213 7.41 -17.42 -3.21
CA VAL A 213 6.32 -17.08 -2.26
C VAL A 213 5.01 -16.70 -2.96
N ASP A 214 4.95 -16.85 -4.28
CA ASP A 214 3.89 -16.30 -5.12
C ASP A 214 2.48 -16.77 -4.75
N GLU A 215 2.31 -18.06 -4.46
CA GLU A 215 1.01 -18.61 -4.07
C GLU A 215 0.49 -17.96 -2.78
N GLN A 216 1.37 -17.79 -1.80
CA GLN A 216 1.02 -17.14 -0.53
C GLN A 216 0.71 -15.67 -0.74
N VAL A 217 1.55 -14.93 -1.47
CA VAL A 217 1.33 -13.50 -1.76
C VAL A 217 -0.01 -13.28 -2.47
N ARG A 218 -0.33 -14.12 -3.46
CA ARG A 218 -1.60 -14.06 -4.16
C ARG A 218 -2.79 -14.29 -3.23
N ALA A 219 -2.70 -15.28 -2.33
CA ALA A 219 -3.76 -15.57 -1.37
C ALA A 219 -3.94 -14.45 -0.34
N ASP A 220 -2.83 -13.94 0.19
CA ASP A 220 -2.84 -12.86 1.18
C ASP A 220 -3.26 -11.52 0.57
N GLY A 221 -2.83 -11.23 -0.66
CA GLY A 221 -3.28 -10.06 -1.43
C GLY A 221 -4.78 -10.10 -1.72
N ALA A 222 -5.31 -11.25 -2.14
CA ALA A 222 -6.75 -11.43 -2.34
C ALA A 222 -7.54 -11.20 -1.04
N ARG A 223 -7.03 -11.70 0.07
CA ARG A 223 -7.66 -11.49 1.39
C ARG A 223 -7.65 -10.02 1.78
N LEU A 224 -6.52 -9.32 1.60
CA LEU A 224 -6.44 -7.88 1.87
C LEU A 224 -7.44 -7.09 1.02
N ALA A 225 -7.47 -7.34 -0.29
CA ALA A 225 -8.37 -6.67 -1.20
C ALA A 225 -9.85 -6.91 -0.82
N ALA A 226 -10.23 -8.16 -0.55
CA ALA A 226 -11.60 -8.50 -0.14
C ALA A 226 -11.98 -7.87 1.21
N THR A 227 -11.06 -7.88 2.19
CA THR A 227 -11.30 -7.26 3.50
C THR A 227 -11.46 -5.75 3.35
N PHE A 228 -10.61 -5.10 2.56
CA PHE A 228 -10.74 -3.66 2.31
C PHE A 228 -12.05 -3.32 1.58
N ALA A 229 -12.44 -4.09 0.57
CA ALA A 229 -13.73 -3.91 -0.10
C ALA A 229 -14.92 -4.06 0.87
N GLY A 230 -14.85 -5.00 1.80
CA GLY A 230 -15.84 -5.16 2.87
C GLY A 230 -15.94 -3.92 3.77
N LEU A 231 -14.82 -3.34 4.17
CA LEU A 231 -14.78 -2.10 4.97
C LEU A 231 -15.41 -0.92 4.20
N VAL A 232 -15.14 -0.82 2.90
CA VAL A 232 -15.77 0.19 2.03
C VAL A 232 -17.28 -0.01 1.95
N ALA A 233 -17.74 -1.24 1.79
CA ALA A 233 -19.17 -1.55 1.71
C ALA A 233 -19.92 -1.24 3.01
N VAL A 234 -19.35 -1.54 4.16
CA VAL A 234 -19.91 -1.20 5.49
C VAL A 234 -20.11 0.31 5.60
N ARG A 235 -19.09 1.10 5.28
CA ARG A 235 -19.19 2.56 5.33
C ARG A 235 -20.24 3.11 4.35
N ALA A 236 -20.31 2.58 3.13
CA ALA A 236 -21.29 3.00 2.15
C ALA A 236 -22.72 2.78 2.65
N ALA A 237 -22.98 1.64 3.31
CA ALA A 237 -24.26 1.32 3.92
C ALA A 237 -24.65 2.30 5.06
N GLU A 238 -23.69 2.70 5.89
CA GLU A 238 -23.90 3.66 7.00
C GLU A 238 -24.25 5.07 6.50
N ARG A 239 -23.83 5.44 5.29
CA ARG A 239 -24.08 6.76 4.68
C ARG A 239 -25.39 6.85 3.90
N THR A 240 -26.03 5.72 3.63
CA THR A 240 -27.33 5.70 2.95
C THR A 240 -28.44 5.94 3.98
N PRO A 241 -29.11 7.11 4.00
CA PRO A 241 -30.24 7.31 4.92
C PRO A 241 -31.35 6.32 4.60
N VAL A 242 -31.92 5.71 5.63
CA VAL A 242 -33.15 4.91 5.55
C VAL A 242 -34.34 5.80 5.21
#